data_af11847418d82c25f5241977dab89e37
#
_entry.id   af11847418d82c25f5241977dab89e37
#
_cell.length_a   1.000
_cell.length_b   1.000
_cell.length_c   1.000
_cell.angle_alpha   90.00
_cell.angle_beta   90.00
_cell.angle_gamma   90.00
#
_symmetry.space_group_name_H-M   'P 1'
#
loop_
_entity.id
_entity.type
_entity.pdbx_description
1 polymer ?
#
loop_
_entity_poly.entity_id
_entity_poly.type
_entity_poly.pdbx_seq_one_letter_code
_entity_poly.pdbx_strand_id
1 'polypeptide(L)'
;MDQPLLTIGAFARAVGLAPSALRYYDECGLLHPAEVDETTGYRYYTPDLARRAQLVAQMRDAGVSIEVMRAALDGTPEDRRRVLREVLAQQEALAARRAAVLEELLAEEVRERPATTLTVDGPELAAAVRQVRAAADVDPVSPLSGVLLDVYAGALDVVATNRYWMAVRTLACSPADDVRVVVSLPDAAGLCDLLAHHDRATLDLRIDRIEVAGQRCPVRDVAYPAHRMLLAGLPPTTTRVVLPRTELLDAIATTGRAEVDLDVTPDGIRIADREVAGVVDGPDASLRLGSALARRAIESALGPEIVLRIGAETSPVRVASPYQPGYLALLMPIARTEL
;
A
#
# COMPACT_ATOMS: atom_id res chain seq x y z
N MET A 1 13.83 -22.90 48.12
CA MET A 1 12.36 -23.11 48.14
C MET A 1 12.08 -24.04 46.95
N ASP A 2 11.62 -25.28 47.24
CA ASP A 2 11.23 -26.23 46.21
C ASP A 2 10.06 -25.66 45.40
N GLN A 3 10.27 -25.47 44.11
CA GLN A 3 9.18 -25.03 43.23
C GLN A 3 8.23 -26.21 42.99
N PRO A 4 6.92 -25.96 42.88
CA PRO A 4 5.97 -27.04 42.63
C PRO A 4 6.21 -27.69 41.28
N LEU A 5 6.38 -29.00 41.26
CA LEU A 5 6.49 -29.80 40.03
C LEU A 5 5.13 -29.97 39.37
N LEU A 6 5.03 -29.60 38.08
CA LEU A 6 3.84 -29.77 37.27
C LEU A 6 4.02 -30.97 36.35
N THR A 7 2.99 -31.81 36.24
CA THR A 7 2.97 -32.85 35.22
C THR A 7 3.01 -32.25 33.81
N ILE A 8 3.49 -32.99 32.82
CA ILE A 8 3.54 -32.54 31.43
C ILE A 8 2.17 -32.01 30.93
N GLY A 9 1.06 -32.63 31.35
CA GLY A 9 -0.28 -32.18 30.95
C GLY A 9 -0.71 -30.89 31.65
N ALA A 10 -0.33 -30.67 32.93
CA ALA A 10 -0.60 -29.44 33.66
C ALA A 10 0.24 -28.27 33.10
N PHE A 11 1.54 -28.52 32.85
CA PHE A 11 2.43 -27.53 32.27
C PHE A 11 2.04 -27.17 30.84
N ALA A 12 1.68 -28.15 30.01
CA ALA A 12 1.19 -27.94 28.63
C ALA A 12 -0.02 -26.99 28.60
N ARG A 13 -0.99 -27.17 29.49
CA ARG A 13 -2.14 -26.25 29.62
C ARG A 13 -1.73 -24.87 30.06
N ALA A 14 -0.80 -24.76 31.01
CA ALA A 14 -0.33 -23.47 31.50
C ALA A 14 0.39 -22.63 30.46
N VAL A 15 1.10 -23.26 29.50
CA VAL A 15 1.88 -22.56 28.47
C VAL A 15 1.20 -22.56 27.09
N GLY A 16 0.01 -23.15 26.95
CA GLY A 16 -0.76 -23.20 25.70
C GLY A 16 -0.14 -24.13 24.63
N LEU A 17 0.55 -25.20 25.05
CA LEU A 17 1.21 -26.15 24.16
C LEU A 17 0.57 -27.54 24.27
N ALA A 18 0.75 -28.37 23.25
CA ALA A 18 0.41 -29.80 23.33
C ALA A 18 1.49 -30.58 24.10
N PRO A 19 1.14 -31.61 24.88
CA PRO A 19 2.13 -32.48 25.54
C PRO A 19 3.11 -33.13 24.56
N SER A 20 2.70 -33.42 23.33
CA SER A 20 3.56 -33.93 22.27
C SER A 20 4.62 -32.92 21.84
N ALA A 21 4.28 -31.64 21.79
CA ALA A 21 5.24 -30.58 21.48
C ALA A 21 6.32 -30.46 22.57
N LEU A 22 5.94 -30.56 23.83
CA LEU A 22 6.88 -30.54 24.96
C LEU A 22 7.87 -31.71 24.91
N ARG A 23 7.41 -32.92 24.56
CA ARG A 23 8.29 -34.09 24.35
C ARG A 23 9.27 -33.84 23.21
N TYR A 24 8.78 -33.32 22.11
CA TYR A 24 9.62 -32.99 20.94
C TYR A 24 10.67 -31.91 21.27
N TYR A 25 10.31 -30.91 22.06
CA TYR A 25 11.25 -29.86 22.47
C TYR A 25 12.32 -30.40 23.44
N ASP A 26 11.98 -31.39 24.29
CA ASP A 26 12.93 -32.10 25.12
C ASP A 26 13.89 -32.91 24.25
N GLU A 27 13.40 -33.70 23.31
CA GLU A 27 14.21 -34.49 22.35
C GLU A 27 15.13 -33.60 21.49
N CYS A 28 14.67 -32.41 21.11
CA CYS A 28 15.47 -31.44 20.37
C CYS A 28 16.43 -30.60 21.24
N GLY A 29 16.45 -30.79 22.57
CA GLY A 29 17.28 -30.05 23.51
C GLY A 29 16.88 -28.57 23.67
N LEU A 30 15.65 -28.19 23.31
CA LEU A 30 15.15 -26.82 23.44
C LEU A 30 14.55 -26.54 24.81
N LEU A 31 13.88 -27.53 25.41
CA LEU A 31 13.20 -27.42 26.71
C LEU A 31 13.25 -28.75 27.45
N HIS A 32 14.17 -28.90 28.39
CA HIS A 32 14.26 -30.09 29.23
C HIS A 32 13.28 -30.02 30.40
N PRO A 33 12.66 -31.14 30.79
CA PRO A 33 11.92 -31.23 32.04
C PRO A 33 12.87 -30.99 33.23
N ALA A 34 12.33 -30.50 34.34
CA ALA A 34 13.08 -30.35 35.58
C ALA A 34 13.43 -31.70 36.21
N GLU A 35 12.54 -32.70 36.02
CA GLU A 35 12.71 -34.06 36.54
C GLU A 35 12.04 -35.06 35.60
N VAL A 36 12.66 -36.23 35.44
CA VAL A 36 12.08 -37.39 34.77
C VAL A 36 12.08 -38.56 35.76
N ASP A 37 10.91 -39.09 36.05
CA ASP A 37 10.78 -40.26 36.89
C ASP A 37 11.40 -41.48 36.17
N GLU A 38 12.47 -42.00 36.69
CA GLU A 38 13.24 -43.10 36.09
C GLU A 38 12.43 -44.42 35.99
N THR A 39 11.40 -44.60 36.81
CA THR A 39 10.59 -45.83 36.83
C THR A 39 9.45 -45.77 35.83
N THR A 40 8.82 -44.59 35.69
CA THR A 40 7.61 -44.40 34.87
C THR A 40 7.85 -43.64 33.59
N GLY A 41 9.01 -42.95 33.45
CA GLY A 41 9.32 -42.04 32.33
C GLY A 41 8.49 -40.76 32.32
N TYR A 42 7.78 -40.47 33.44
CA TYR A 42 6.98 -39.26 33.55
C TYR A 42 7.87 -38.03 33.69
N ARG A 43 7.51 -36.97 32.91
CA ARG A 43 8.23 -35.69 32.87
C ARG A 43 7.52 -34.65 33.73
N TYR A 44 8.29 -33.98 34.56
CA TYR A 44 7.82 -32.90 35.43
C TYR A 44 8.54 -31.61 35.07
N TYR A 45 7.80 -30.50 35.13
CA TYR A 45 8.25 -29.17 34.77
C TYR A 45 8.03 -28.20 35.93
N THR A 46 8.89 -27.22 36.06
CA THR A 46 8.73 -26.12 37.02
C THR A 46 8.12 -24.89 36.35
N PRO A 47 7.43 -24.01 37.06
CA PRO A 47 6.79 -22.81 36.49
C PRO A 47 7.77 -21.85 35.83
N ASP A 48 9.02 -21.78 36.23
CA ASP A 48 10.07 -20.94 35.64
C ASP A 48 10.40 -21.34 34.19
N LEU A 49 10.19 -22.60 33.80
CA LEU A 49 10.35 -23.07 32.43
C LEU A 49 9.27 -22.52 31.48
N ALA A 50 8.18 -21.95 32.01
CA ALA A 50 7.07 -21.46 31.19
C ALA A 50 7.49 -20.39 30.20
N ARG A 51 8.37 -19.45 30.61
CA ARG A 51 8.88 -18.39 29.71
C ARG A 51 9.71 -18.98 28.56
N ARG A 52 10.55 -19.98 28.82
CA ARG A 52 11.34 -20.67 27.78
C ARG A 52 10.42 -21.40 26.81
N ALA A 53 9.41 -22.11 27.34
CA ALA A 53 8.41 -22.82 26.52
C ALA A 53 7.64 -21.86 25.58
N GLN A 54 7.20 -20.72 26.09
CA GLN A 54 6.53 -19.70 25.28
C GLN A 54 7.44 -19.11 24.20
N LEU A 55 8.70 -18.83 24.51
CA LEU A 55 9.68 -18.35 23.51
C LEU A 55 9.90 -19.38 22.40
N VAL A 56 10.02 -20.67 22.73
CA VAL A 56 10.14 -21.74 21.74
C VAL A 56 8.91 -21.78 20.83
N ALA A 57 7.71 -21.68 21.41
CA ALA A 57 6.47 -21.66 20.64
C ALA A 57 6.42 -20.47 19.66
N GLN A 58 6.74 -19.26 20.14
CA GLN A 58 6.77 -18.05 19.31
C GLN A 58 7.79 -18.14 18.17
N MET A 59 8.99 -18.64 18.45
CA MET A 59 10.02 -18.81 17.42
C MET A 59 9.62 -19.88 16.39
N ARG A 60 8.97 -20.97 16.81
CA ARG A 60 8.41 -21.98 15.88
C ARG A 60 7.37 -21.36 14.96
N ASP A 61 6.43 -20.63 15.51
CA ASP A 61 5.35 -19.99 14.76
C ASP A 61 5.90 -18.93 13.76
N ALA A 62 7.05 -18.32 14.10
CA ALA A 62 7.81 -17.46 13.20
C ALA A 62 8.68 -18.23 12.19
N GLY A 63 8.64 -19.57 12.14
CA GLY A 63 9.41 -20.38 11.21
C GLY A 63 10.93 -20.41 11.48
N VAL A 64 11.35 -20.16 12.71
CA VAL A 64 12.75 -20.22 13.12
C VAL A 64 13.19 -21.67 13.21
N SER A 65 14.39 -22.01 12.69
CA SER A 65 14.92 -23.39 12.77
C SER A 65 15.33 -23.76 14.21
N ILE A 66 15.32 -25.06 14.50
CA ILE A 66 15.70 -25.60 15.83
C ILE A 66 17.10 -25.16 16.25
N GLU A 67 18.05 -25.14 15.31
CA GLU A 67 19.45 -24.73 15.57
C GLU A 67 19.52 -23.25 15.99
N VAL A 68 18.78 -22.41 15.30
CA VAL A 68 18.70 -20.98 15.59
C VAL A 68 17.96 -20.73 16.92
N MET A 69 16.87 -21.50 17.19
CA MET A 69 16.19 -21.46 18.49
C MET A 69 17.12 -21.79 19.64
N ARG A 70 17.94 -22.85 19.49
CA ARG A 70 18.93 -23.25 20.50
C ARG A 70 19.94 -22.14 20.74
N ALA A 71 20.54 -21.59 19.68
CA ALA A 71 21.48 -20.48 19.79
C ALA A 71 20.88 -19.25 20.48
N ALA A 72 19.60 -18.95 20.18
CA ALA A 72 18.88 -17.84 20.79
C ALA A 72 18.53 -18.07 22.26
N LEU A 73 18.26 -19.31 22.68
CA LEU A 73 17.82 -19.66 24.04
C LEU A 73 18.99 -19.82 25.01
N ASP A 74 20.13 -20.34 24.51
CA ASP A 74 21.29 -20.67 25.34
C ASP A 74 22.35 -19.54 25.37
N GLY A 75 22.21 -18.55 24.47
CA GLY A 75 23.07 -17.38 24.40
C GLY A 75 22.67 -16.25 25.37
N THR A 76 23.50 -15.22 25.40
CA THR A 76 23.21 -13.98 26.12
C THR A 76 22.00 -13.25 25.53
N PRO A 77 21.38 -12.30 26.26
CA PRO A 77 20.33 -11.44 25.67
C PRO A 77 20.77 -10.70 24.41
N GLU A 78 22.04 -10.37 24.27
CA GLU A 78 22.63 -9.71 23.10
C GLU A 78 22.74 -10.69 21.93
N ASP A 79 23.20 -11.91 22.18
CA ASP A 79 23.24 -12.98 21.17
C ASP A 79 21.85 -13.29 20.64
N ARG A 80 20.86 -13.39 21.51
CA ARG A 80 19.46 -13.59 21.13
C ARG A 80 18.96 -12.49 20.21
N ARG A 81 19.21 -11.22 20.55
CA ARG A 81 18.81 -10.08 19.71
C ARG A 81 19.50 -10.13 18.35
N ARG A 82 20.78 -10.47 18.30
CA ARG A 82 21.54 -10.57 17.05
C ARG A 82 20.96 -11.67 16.17
N VAL A 83 20.80 -12.87 16.70
CA VAL A 83 20.28 -14.03 15.96
C VAL A 83 18.86 -13.78 15.44
N LEU A 84 17.98 -13.21 16.24
CA LEU A 84 16.61 -12.90 15.80
C LEU A 84 16.57 -11.80 14.73
N ARG A 85 17.48 -10.80 14.76
CA ARG A 85 17.62 -9.82 13.67
C ARG A 85 18.13 -10.44 12.38
N GLU A 86 19.07 -11.37 12.47
CA GLU A 86 19.58 -12.12 11.31
C GLU A 86 18.47 -12.95 10.65
N VAL A 87 17.63 -13.63 11.46
CA VAL A 87 16.45 -14.36 10.94
C VAL A 87 15.47 -13.42 10.26
N LEU A 88 15.14 -12.29 10.89
CA LEU A 88 14.24 -11.31 10.31
C LEU A 88 14.76 -10.80 8.96
N ALA A 89 16.03 -10.41 8.90
CA ALA A 89 16.66 -9.94 7.66
C ALA A 89 16.66 -11.03 6.57
N GLN A 90 16.89 -12.29 6.93
CA GLN A 90 16.83 -13.41 5.97
C GLN A 90 15.41 -13.65 5.45
N GLN A 91 14.40 -13.56 6.31
CA GLN A 91 13.00 -13.71 5.90
C GLN A 91 12.55 -12.56 4.98
N GLU A 92 12.92 -11.33 5.28
CA GLU A 92 12.67 -10.16 4.44
C GLU A 92 13.34 -10.30 3.07
N ALA A 93 14.60 -10.70 3.04
CA ALA A 93 15.34 -10.94 1.80
C ALA A 93 14.72 -12.08 0.96
N LEU A 94 14.27 -13.16 1.61
CA LEU A 94 13.60 -14.27 0.93
C LEU A 94 12.23 -13.84 0.38
N ALA A 95 11.46 -13.09 1.14
CA ALA A 95 10.18 -12.54 0.69
C ALA A 95 10.36 -11.60 -0.52
N ALA A 96 11.36 -10.72 -0.48
CA ALA A 96 11.70 -9.84 -1.59
C ALA A 96 12.11 -10.62 -2.85
N ARG A 97 12.92 -11.66 -2.71
CA ARG A 97 13.32 -12.52 -3.84
C ARG A 97 12.13 -13.27 -4.44
N ARG A 98 11.22 -13.80 -3.60
CA ARG A 98 10.00 -14.47 -4.07
C ARG A 98 9.08 -13.51 -4.81
N ALA A 99 8.90 -12.30 -4.28
CA ALA A 99 8.14 -11.25 -4.94
C ALA A 99 8.74 -10.91 -6.31
N ALA A 100 10.06 -10.71 -6.39
CA ALA A 100 10.74 -10.41 -7.64
C ALA A 100 10.55 -11.51 -8.72
N VAL A 101 10.65 -12.79 -8.33
CA VAL A 101 10.41 -13.90 -9.26
C VAL A 101 8.97 -13.94 -9.74
N LEU A 102 8.00 -13.71 -8.86
CA LEU A 102 6.59 -13.67 -9.26
C LEU A 102 6.30 -12.48 -10.18
N GLU A 103 6.91 -11.33 -9.90
CA GLU A 103 6.81 -10.16 -10.78
C GLU A 103 7.44 -10.41 -12.15
N GLU A 104 8.57 -11.12 -12.22
CA GLU A 104 9.23 -11.50 -13.47
C GLU A 104 8.34 -12.46 -14.30
N LEU A 105 7.75 -13.48 -13.66
CA LEU A 105 6.83 -14.40 -14.31
C LEU A 105 5.57 -13.68 -14.84
N LEU A 106 5.01 -12.76 -14.06
CA LEU A 106 3.89 -11.93 -14.50
C LEU A 106 4.29 -11.02 -15.67
N ALA A 107 5.52 -10.50 -15.66
CA ALA A 107 6.05 -9.68 -16.77
C ALA A 107 6.29 -10.52 -18.03
N GLU A 108 6.70 -11.79 -17.92
CA GLU A 108 6.83 -12.69 -19.08
C GLU A 108 5.47 -12.98 -19.71
N GLU A 109 4.42 -13.24 -18.94
CA GLU A 109 3.07 -13.41 -19.49
C GLU A 109 2.58 -12.16 -20.25
N VAL A 110 2.98 -10.96 -19.79
CA VAL A 110 2.67 -9.71 -20.49
C VAL A 110 3.50 -9.56 -21.77
N ARG A 111 4.74 -10.07 -21.80
CA ARG A 111 5.63 -10.01 -23.00
C ARG A 111 5.13 -10.87 -24.16
N GLU A 112 4.44 -11.96 -23.86
CA GLU A 112 3.88 -12.85 -24.90
C GLU A 112 2.55 -12.36 -25.48
N ARG A 113 1.93 -11.32 -24.92
CA ARG A 113 0.67 -10.77 -25.41
C ARG A 113 0.87 -9.95 -26.68
N PRO A 114 0.02 -10.16 -27.71
CA PRO A 114 0.05 -9.36 -28.93
C PRO A 114 -0.25 -7.89 -28.62
N ALA A 115 0.12 -7.02 -29.56
CA ALA A 115 -0.26 -5.61 -29.51
C ALA A 115 -1.77 -5.46 -29.34
N THR A 116 -2.20 -4.57 -28.44
CA THR A 116 -3.59 -4.21 -28.27
C THR A 116 -3.85 -2.87 -28.93
N THR A 117 -4.84 -2.83 -29.81
CA THR A 117 -5.27 -1.59 -30.48
C THR A 117 -6.57 -1.11 -29.85
N LEU A 118 -6.59 0.14 -29.42
CA LEU A 118 -7.80 0.79 -28.87
C LEU A 118 -8.03 2.17 -29.50
N THR A 119 -9.27 2.61 -29.46
CA THR A 119 -9.66 3.97 -29.88
C THR A 119 -10.22 4.72 -28.68
N VAL A 120 -9.76 5.94 -28.48
CA VAL A 120 -10.14 6.82 -27.37
C VAL A 120 -10.27 8.26 -27.88
N ASP A 121 -10.95 9.10 -27.13
CA ASP A 121 -10.93 10.55 -27.32
C ASP A 121 -9.50 11.07 -27.00
N GLY A 122 -8.81 11.60 -28.00
CA GLY A 122 -7.42 12.00 -27.87
C GLY A 122 -7.23 13.19 -26.94
N PRO A 123 -7.96 14.31 -27.10
CA PRO A 123 -7.93 15.44 -26.18
C PRO A 123 -8.27 15.05 -24.74
N GLU A 124 -9.24 14.15 -24.53
CA GLU A 124 -9.60 13.67 -23.19
C GLU A 124 -8.48 12.83 -22.59
N LEU A 125 -7.85 11.94 -23.33
CA LEU A 125 -6.70 11.17 -22.85
C LEU A 125 -5.50 12.08 -22.56
N ALA A 126 -5.21 13.04 -23.42
CA ALA A 126 -4.16 14.04 -23.16
C ALA A 126 -4.42 14.84 -21.88
N ALA A 127 -5.66 15.25 -21.65
CA ALA A 127 -6.08 15.93 -20.42
C ALA A 127 -5.93 15.03 -19.20
N ALA A 128 -6.30 13.74 -19.30
CA ALA A 128 -6.16 12.76 -18.23
C ALA A 128 -4.69 12.53 -17.84
N VAL A 129 -3.80 12.38 -18.84
CA VAL A 129 -2.36 12.23 -18.59
C VAL A 129 -1.79 13.48 -17.91
N ARG A 130 -2.13 14.69 -18.39
CA ARG A 130 -1.71 15.94 -17.75
C ARG A 130 -2.22 16.05 -16.32
N GLN A 131 -3.45 15.61 -16.06
CA GLN A 131 -4.09 15.68 -14.75
C GLN A 131 -3.40 14.77 -13.72
N VAL A 132 -3.17 13.50 -14.06
CA VAL A 132 -2.61 12.53 -13.12
C VAL A 132 -1.10 12.66 -12.93
N ARG A 133 -0.35 13.15 -13.94
CA ARG A 133 1.12 13.22 -13.89
C ARG A 133 1.69 13.94 -12.68
N ALA A 134 0.91 14.86 -12.09
CA ALA A 134 1.30 15.56 -10.88
C ALA A 134 1.50 14.63 -9.67
N ALA A 135 0.90 13.43 -9.72
CA ALA A 135 1.03 12.41 -8.68
C ALA A 135 2.26 11.53 -8.83
N ALA A 136 2.92 11.52 -9.99
CA ALA A 136 4.10 10.71 -10.21
C ALA A 136 5.27 11.13 -9.33
N ASP A 137 6.17 10.18 -9.08
CA ASP A 137 7.44 10.46 -8.40
C ASP A 137 8.32 11.32 -9.32
N VAL A 138 8.98 12.31 -8.74
CA VAL A 138 9.87 13.22 -9.47
C VAL A 138 11.28 12.65 -9.67
N ASP A 139 11.67 11.64 -8.89
CA ASP A 139 12.95 10.96 -9.07
C ASP A 139 12.92 10.08 -10.34
N PRO A 140 13.70 10.39 -11.38
CA PRO A 140 13.67 9.65 -12.63
C PRO A 140 14.09 8.18 -12.52
N VAL A 141 14.82 7.81 -11.46
CA VAL A 141 15.23 6.42 -11.19
C VAL A 141 14.09 5.62 -10.57
N SER A 142 13.15 6.28 -9.92
CA SER A 142 11.99 5.62 -9.31
C SER A 142 11.14 4.90 -10.36
N PRO A 143 10.68 3.67 -10.10
CA PRO A 143 9.71 2.98 -10.95
C PRO A 143 8.38 3.75 -11.04
N LEU A 144 8.08 4.62 -10.09
CA LEU A 144 6.87 5.45 -10.04
C LEU A 144 7.00 6.77 -10.79
N SER A 145 8.16 7.07 -11.40
CA SER A 145 8.38 8.26 -12.22
C SER A 145 7.81 8.06 -13.63
N GLY A 146 6.50 7.99 -13.72
CA GLY A 146 5.78 7.78 -14.98
C GLY A 146 4.27 7.74 -14.79
N VAL A 147 3.57 7.60 -15.91
CA VAL A 147 2.12 7.46 -15.98
C VAL A 147 1.79 6.06 -16.50
N LEU A 148 1.00 5.32 -15.74
CA LEU A 148 0.46 4.03 -16.15
C LEU A 148 -0.78 4.25 -17.01
N LEU A 149 -0.85 3.55 -18.13
CA LEU A 149 -2.06 3.31 -18.92
C LEU A 149 -2.46 1.85 -18.70
N ASP A 150 -3.61 1.60 -18.11
CA ASP A 150 -4.14 0.26 -17.80
C ASP A 150 -5.49 0.07 -18.50
N VAL A 151 -5.49 -0.74 -19.56
CA VAL A 151 -6.67 -1.06 -20.36
C VAL A 151 -7.30 -2.34 -19.85
N TYR A 152 -8.60 -2.31 -19.62
CA TYR A 152 -9.37 -3.48 -19.19
C TYR A 152 -10.87 -3.29 -19.45
N ALA A 153 -11.54 -4.32 -19.89
CA ALA A 153 -13.02 -4.36 -20.03
C ALA A 153 -13.66 -3.13 -20.72
N GLY A 154 -12.97 -2.53 -21.69
CA GLY A 154 -13.47 -1.33 -22.40
C GLY A 154 -13.27 -0.02 -21.63
N ALA A 155 -12.46 -0.04 -20.56
CA ALA A 155 -12.02 1.13 -19.82
C ALA A 155 -10.51 1.31 -19.93
N LEU A 156 -10.06 2.54 -19.80
CA LEU A 156 -8.66 2.92 -19.72
C LEU A 156 -8.43 3.74 -18.46
N ASP A 157 -7.72 3.17 -17.50
CA ASP A 157 -7.24 3.91 -16.35
C ASP A 157 -5.90 4.57 -16.65
N VAL A 158 -5.84 5.86 -16.44
CA VAL A 158 -4.62 6.67 -16.45
C VAL A 158 -4.23 6.95 -15.01
N VAL A 159 -3.07 6.46 -14.58
CA VAL A 159 -2.70 6.44 -13.15
C VAL A 159 -1.30 7.00 -12.94
N ALA A 160 -1.15 7.79 -11.90
CA ALA A 160 0.16 8.17 -11.36
C ALA A 160 0.16 8.13 -9.83
N THR A 161 1.32 7.83 -9.24
CA THR A 161 1.48 7.76 -7.78
C THR A 161 2.94 7.98 -7.38
N ASN A 162 3.14 8.51 -6.15
CA ASN A 162 4.45 8.63 -5.50
C ASN A 162 4.49 7.94 -4.12
N ARG A 163 3.60 6.98 -3.87
CA ARG A 163 3.35 6.27 -2.61
C ARG A 163 2.52 7.05 -1.59
N TYR A 164 2.64 8.38 -1.54
CA TYR A 164 1.93 9.23 -0.58
C TYR A 164 0.57 9.70 -1.11
N TRP A 165 0.46 9.80 -2.41
CA TRP A 165 -0.81 10.03 -3.07
C TRP A 165 -0.85 9.35 -4.44
N MET A 166 -2.05 9.09 -4.91
CA MET A 166 -2.33 8.49 -6.21
C MET A 166 -3.43 9.30 -6.89
N ALA A 167 -3.30 9.53 -8.17
CA ALA A 167 -4.37 10.06 -9.00
C ALA A 167 -4.73 9.04 -10.08
N VAL A 168 -6.02 8.82 -10.26
CA VAL A 168 -6.60 7.92 -11.27
C VAL A 168 -7.61 8.69 -12.09
N ARG A 169 -7.54 8.55 -13.40
CA ARG A 169 -8.55 9.03 -14.33
C ARG A 169 -9.01 7.87 -15.22
N THR A 170 -10.26 7.48 -15.08
CA THR A 170 -10.87 6.43 -15.89
C THR A 170 -11.58 7.04 -17.10
N LEU A 171 -11.27 6.53 -18.27
CA LEU A 171 -11.85 6.92 -19.55
C LEU A 171 -12.54 5.72 -20.20
N ALA A 172 -13.55 5.98 -21.01
CA ALA A 172 -14.11 4.96 -21.90
C ALA A 172 -13.18 4.79 -23.13
N CYS A 173 -12.97 3.57 -23.53
CA CYS A 173 -12.26 3.26 -24.78
C CYS A 173 -13.00 2.18 -25.57
N SER A 174 -12.61 1.94 -26.83
CA SER A 174 -13.10 0.79 -27.57
C SER A 174 -12.72 -0.51 -26.85
N PRO A 175 -13.50 -1.60 -27.01
CA PRO A 175 -13.09 -2.90 -26.50
C PRO A 175 -11.71 -3.29 -27.02
N ALA A 176 -10.85 -3.72 -26.12
CA ALA A 176 -9.47 -4.10 -26.40
C ALA A 176 -9.03 -5.14 -25.35
N ASP A 177 -7.97 -5.89 -25.65
CA ASP A 177 -7.38 -6.82 -24.69
C ASP A 177 -6.74 -6.06 -23.52
N ASP A 178 -6.72 -6.69 -22.36
CA ASP A 178 -6.09 -6.12 -21.18
C ASP A 178 -4.59 -5.89 -21.42
N VAL A 179 -4.15 -4.66 -21.19
CA VAL A 179 -2.74 -4.28 -21.34
C VAL A 179 -2.37 -3.19 -20.36
N ARG A 180 -1.15 -3.25 -19.83
CA ARG A 180 -0.60 -2.25 -18.92
C ARG A 180 0.73 -1.76 -19.45
N VAL A 181 0.86 -0.45 -19.61
CA VAL A 181 2.10 0.19 -20.08
C VAL A 181 2.40 1.42 -19.25
N VAL A 182 3.67 1.68 -18.96
CA VAL A 182 4.11 2.86 -18.21
C VAL A 182 4.90 3.77 -19.13
N VAL A 183 4.49 5.03 -19.22
CA VAL A 183 5.18 6.06 -19.99
C VAL A 183 5.96 6.96 -19.04
N SER A 184 7.21 7.28 -19.36
CA SER A 184 8.00 8.21 -18.54
C SER A 184 7.38 9.60 -18.50
N LEU A 185 7.69 10.42 -17.48
CA LEU A 185 7.15 11.79 -17.41
C LEU A 185 7.54 12.67 -18.62
N PRO A 186 8.79 12.61 -19.16
CA PRO A 186 9.13 13.32 -20.38
C PRO A 186 8.35 12.83 -21.58
N ASP A 187 8.25 11.51 -21.80
CA ASP A 187 7.55 10.92 -22.94
C ASP A 187 6.03 11.14 -22.86
N ALA A 188 5.47 11.18 -21.65
CA ALA A 188 4.06 11.49 -21.41
C ALA A 188 3.71 12.92 -21.88
N ALA A 189 4.64 13.86 -21.82
CA ALA A 189 4.43 15.20 -22.37
C ALA A 189 4.31 15.15 -23.90
N GLY A 190 5.24 14.46 -24.58
CA GLY A 190 5.17 14.23 -26.03
C GLY A 190 3.92 13.47 -26.47
N LEU A 191 3.52 12.45 -25.71
CA LEU A 191 2.27 11.72 -25.96
C LEU A 191 1.04 12.64 -25.87
N CYS A 192 1.00 13.56 -24.89
CA CYS A 192 -0.08 14.53 -24.78
C CYS A 192 -0.17 15.45 -26.01
N ASP A 193 0.97 15.86 -26.55
CA ASP A 193 0.99 16.73 -27.73
C ASP A 193 0.49 15.99 -28.97
N LEU A 194 0.87 14.72 -29.13
CA LEU A 194 0.35 13.87 -30.20
C LEU A 194 -1.18 13.68 -30.11
N LEU A 195 -1.65 13.33 -28.92
CA LEU A 195 -3.06 13.04 -28.66
C LEU A 195 -3.96 14.27 -28.86
N ALA A 196 -3.48 15.45 -28.50
CA ALA A 196 -4.26 16.69 -28.57
C ALA A 196 -4.65 17.08 -29.99
N HIS A 197 -3.98 16.52 -31.01
CA HIS A 197 -4.23 16.80 -32.43
C HIS A 197 -5.21 15.81 -33.11
N HIS A 198 -5.71 14.82 -32.35
CA HIS A 198 -6.57 13.77 -32.89
C HIS A 198 -7.84 13.63 -32.03
N ASP A 199 -8.99 14.11 -32.53
CA ASP A 199 -10.28 14.00 -31.81
C ASP A 199 -10.59 12.54 -31.43
N ARG A 200 -10.26 11.61 -32.31
CA ARG A 200 -10.27 10.17 -32.04
C ARG A 200 -8.90 9.60 -32.34
N ALA A 201 -8.20 9.23 -31.30
CA ALA A 201 -6.89 8.63 -31.40
C ALA A 201 -6.97 7.10 -31.37
N THR A 202 -6.36 6.46 -32.35
CA THR A 202 -6.10 5.02 -32.34
C THR A 202 -4.71 4.78 -31.77
N LEU A 203 -4.65 4.06 -30.65
CA LEU A 203 -3.40 3.69 -29.99
C LEU A 203 -3.12 2.22 -30.23
N ASP A 204 -1.92 1.92 -30.70
CA ASP A 204 -1.37 0.56 -30.73
C ASP A 204 -0.42 0.41 -29.54
N LEU A 205 -0.89 -0.28 -28.50
CA LEU A 205 -0.17 -0.47 -27.25
C LEU A 205 0.65 -1.75 -27.33
N ARG A 206 1.95 -1.62 -27.21
CA ARG A 206 2.92 -2.71 -27.14
C ARG A 206 3.74 -2.59 -25.87
N ILE A 207 4.39 -3.67 -25.49
CA ILE A 207 5.20 -3.71 -24.28
C ILE A 207 6.38 -2.73 -24.31
N ASP A 208 6.90 -2.44 -25.48
CA ASP A 208 8.08 -1.58 -25.69
C ASP A 208 7.74 -0.16 -26.15
N ARG A 209 6.51 0.06 -26.63
CA ARG A 209 6.09 1.34 -27.19
C ARG A 209 4.58 1.52 -27.29
N ILE A 210 4.17 2.74 -27.40
CA ILE A 210 2.83 3.15 -27.87
C ILE A 210 3.00 3.78 -29.26
N GLU A 211 2.18 3.38 -30.22
CA GLU A 211 2.09 4.04 -31.52
C GLU A 211 0.79 4.82 -31.64
N VAL A 212 0.87 6.09 -32.03
CA VAL A 212 -0.26 6.96 -32.31
C VAL A 212 0.00 7.68 -33.63
N ALA A 213 -0.89 7.51 -34.60
CA ALA A 213 -0.75 8.12 -35.95
C ALA A 213 0.63 7.90 -36.59
N GLY A 214 1.22 6.72 -36.39
CA GLY A 214 2.54 6.36 -36.92
C GLY A 214 3.74 6.91 -36.16
N GLN A 215 3.51 7.67 -35.10
CA GLN A 215 4.55 8.15 -34.18
C GLN A 215 4.67 7.23 -32.99
N ARG A 216 5.91 7.05 -32.50
CA ARG A 216 6.25 6.12 -31.42
C ARG A 216 6.58 6.87 -30.15
N CYS A 217 5.96 6.42 -29.04
CA CYS A 217 6.27 6.85 -27.69
C CYS A 217 6.85 5.62 -26.95
N PRO A 218 8.05 5.70 -26.35
CA PRO A 218 8.64 4.59 -25.64
C PRO A 218 7.89 4.28 -24.35
N VAL A 219 7.90 3.01 -23.95
CA VAL A 219 7.33 2.48 -22.72
C VAL A 219 8.46 2.06 -21.79
N ARG A 220 8.27 2.26 -20.50
CA ARG A 220 9.20 1.80 -19.46
C ARG A 220 8.87 0.37 -19.04
N ASP A 221 9.86 -0.50 -19.04
CA ASP A 221 9.75 -1.84 -18.44
C ASP A 221 10.00 -1.73 -16.93
N VAL A 222 8.96 -1.42 -16.18
CA VAL A 222 9.01 -1.24 -14.72
C VAL A 222 7.79 -1.85 -14.06
N ALA A 223 7.98 -2.43 -12.87
CA ALA A 223 6.88 -2.86 -12.04
C ALA A 223 6.11 -1.63 -11.50
N TYR A 224 4.82 -1.56 -11.79
CA TYR A 224 3.95 -0.48 -11.32
C TYR A 224 2.84 -1.05 -10.41
N PRO A 225 2.44 -0.35 -9.33
CA PRO A 225 1.47 -0.87 -8.37
C PRO A 225 0.16 -1.33 -9.01
N ALA A 226 -0.42 -2.39 -8.47
CA ALA A 226 -1.72 -2.93 -8.87
C ALA A 226 -2.85 -2.03 -8.32
N HIS A 227 -3.03 -0.84 -8.90
CA HIS A 227 -3.95 0.19 -8.40
C HIS A 227 -5.39 -0.31 -8.28
N ARG A 228 -5.88 -1.18 -9.18
CA ARG A 228 -7.24 -1.74 -9.11
C ARG A 228 -7.45 -2.57 -7.84
N MET A 229 -6.45 -3.36 -7.44
CA MET A 229 -6.51 -4.11 -6.18
C MET A 229 -6.48 -3.17 -4.96
N LEU A 230 -5.67 -2.12 -5.02
CA LEU A 230 -5.63 -1.10 -3.98
C LEU A 230 -6.99 -0.40 -3.85
N LEU A 231 -7.61 0.00 -4.96
CA LEU A 231 -8.91 0.64 -4.98
C LEU A 231 -10.02 -0.29 -4.46
N ALA A 232 -10.01 -1.56 -4.86
CA ALA A 232 -10.97 -2.56 -4.39
C ALA A 232 -10.82 -2.88 -2.89
N GLY A 233 -9.61 -2.80 -2.36
CA GLY A 233 -9.29 -3.04 -0.95
C GLY A 233 -9.46 -1.81 -0.04
N LEU A 234 -9.90 -0.66 -0.57
CA LEU A 234 -10.05 0.55 0.25
C LEU A 234 -11.13 0.36 1.33
N PRO A 235 -10.82 0.69 2.60
CA PRO A 235 -11.79 0.63 3.68
C PRO A 235 -12.98 1.57 3.42
N PRO A 236 -14.14 1.31 4.01
CA PRO A 236 -15.31 2.19 3.88
C PRO A 236 -14.99 3.59 4.44
N THR A 237 -15.65 4.58 3.86
CA THR A 237 -15.61 5.97 4.34
C THR A 237 -16.87 6.26 5.14
N THR A 238 -16.73 6.99 6.24
CA THR A 238 -17.83 7.34 7.17
C THR A 238 -18.34 8.74 6.96
N THR A 239 -17.49 9.64 6.45
CA THR A 239 -17.81 11.06 6.31
C THR A 239 -17.58 11.52 4.87
N ARG A 240 -18.55 12.23 4.32
CA ARG A 240 -18.50 12.87 3.01
C ARG A 240 -18.65 14.37 3.16
N VAL A 241 -17.73 15.14 2.59
CA VAL A 241 -17.78 16.61 2.63
C VAL A 241 -17.70 17.16 1.21
N VAL A 242 -18.63 18.03 0.84
CA VAL A 242 -18.59 18.78 -0.44
C VAL A 242 -18.19 20.22 -0.14
N LEU A 243 -17.16 20.71 -0.81
CA LEU A 243 -16.55 21.99 -0.51
C LEU A 243 -16.28 22.79 -1.79
N PRO A 244 -16.37 24.13 -1.73
CA PRO A 244 -15.84 24.99 -2.76
C PRO A 244 -14.32 24.80 -2.91
N ARG A 245 -13.89 24.37 -4.10
CA ARG A 245 -12.50 24.02 -4.37
C ARG A 245 -11.51 25.16 -4.10
N THR A 246 -11.85 26.36 -4.56
CA THR A 246 -10.97 27.53 -4.44
C THR A 246 -10.79 27.95 -2.99
N GLU A 247 -11.89 27.98 -2.21
CA GLU A 247 -11.84 28.36 -0.80
C GLU A 247 -11.00 27.39 0.03
N LEU A 248 -11.12 26.09 -0.26
CA LEU A 248 -10.29 25.07 0.41
C LEU A 248 -8.81 25.22 0.06
N LEU A 249 -8.47 25.48 -1.21
CA LEU A 249 -7.10 25.72 -1.64
C LEU A 249 -6.51 26.96 -0.94
N ASP A 250 -7.28 28.03 -0.88
CA ASP A 250 -6.88 29.28 -0.22
C ASP A 250 -6.70 29.10 1.30
N ALA A 251 -7.58 28.33 1.93
CA ALA A 251 -7.47 28.02 3.35
C ALA A 251 -6.18 27.23 3.64
N ILE A 252 -5.88 26.21 2.86
CA ILE A 252 -4.63 25.41 3.00
C ILE A 252 -3.40 26.30 2.74
N ALA A 253 -3.42 27.12 1.68
CA ALA A 253 -2.30 27.98 1.29
C ALA A 253 -1.98 29.01 2.38
N THR A 254 -3.00 29.59 3.00
CA THR A 254 -2.85 30.65 4.02
C THR A 254 -2.15 30.15 5.28
N THR A 255 -2.19 28.84 5.57
CA THR A 255 -1.48 28.29 6.76
C THR A 255 0.03 28.45 6.67
N GLY A 256 0.61 28.42 5.47
CA GLY A 256 2.05 28.46 5.24
C GLY A 256 2.82 27.27 5.86
N ARG A 257 2.12 26.25 6.36
CA ARG A 257 2.70 25.09 7.03
C ARG A 257 2.93 23.94 6.07
N ALA A 258 3.93 23.11 6.37
CA ALA A 258 4.21 21.88 5.60
C ALA A 258 3.09 20.84 5.77
N GLU A 259 2.44 20.84 6.93
CA GLU A 259 1.31 19.97 7.28
C GLU A 259 0.11 20.81 7.66
N VAL A 260 -1.07 20.27 7.39
CA VAL A 260 -2.35 20.93 7.68
C VAL A 260 -3.29 19.95 8.40
N ASP A 261 -3.86 20.43 9.51
CA ASP A 261 -4.96 19.74 10.19
C ASP A 261 -6.28 20.20 9.58
N LEU A 262 -7.12 19.23 9.19
CA LEU A 262 -8.48 19.42 8.72
C LEU A 262 -9.42 18.83 9.76
N ASP A 263 -10.24 19.68 10.38
CA ASP A 263 -11.28 19.25 11.30
C ASP A 263 -12.64 19.40 10.62
N VAL A 264 -13.31 18.29 10.38
CA VAL A 264 -14.68 18.29 9.84
C VAL A 264 -15.62 18.71 10.93
N THR A 265 -16.46 19.69 10.65
CA THR A 265 -17.52 20.23 11.50
C THR A 265 -18.86 20.00 10.82
N PRO A 266 -20.02 20.15 11.48
CA PRO A 266 -21.32 19.99 10.85
C PRO A 266 -21.55 20.91 9.63
N ASP A 267 -20.89 22.06 9.59
CA ASP A 267 -21.07 23.09 8.57
C ASP A 267 -19.96 23.15 7.51
N GLY A 268 -18.95 22.27 7.61
CA GLY A 268 -17.85 22.27 6.64
C GLY A 268 -16.53 21.70 7.18
N ILE A 269 -15.43 22.36 6.86
CA ILE A 269 -14.09 22.01 7.35
C ILE A 269 -13.42 23.24 7.96
N ARG A 270 -12.85 23.07 9.14
CA ARG A 270 -11.98 24.05 9.79
C ARG A 270 -10.52 23.71 9.53
N ILE A 271 -9.75 24.71 9.13
CA ILE A 271 -8.31 24.65 8.89
C ILE A 271 -7.68 25.81 9.66
N ALA A 272 -6.96 25.51 10.73
CA ALA A 272 -6.44 26.49 11.67
C ALA A 272 -7.59 27.39 12.20
N ASP A 273 -7.55 28.67 11.91
CA ASP A 273 -8.56 29.68 12.29
C ASP A 273 -9.60 29.95 11.19
N ARG A 274 -9.51 29.31 10.05
CA ARG A 274 -10.44 29.47 8.91
C ARG A 274 -11.44 28.34 8.84
N GLU A 275 -12.68 28.68 8.56
CA GLU A 275 -13.75 27.76 8.27
C GLU A 275 -14.12 27.86 6.78
N VAL A 276 -14.14 26.69 6.12
CA VAL A 276 -14.58 26.54 4.74
C VAL A 276 -15.94 25.88 4.79
N ALA A 277 -16.99 26.65 4.47
CA ALA A 277 -18.36 26.16 4.50
C ALA A 277 -18.58 25.07 3.44
N GLY A 278 -19.35 24.05 3.78
CA GLY A 278 -19.62 22.92 2.90
C GLY A 278 -20.81 22.08 3.34
N VAL A 279 -21.13 21.09 2.54
CA VAL A 279 -22.20 20.12 2.86
C VAL A 279 -21.54 18.87 3.43
N VAL A 280 -21.86 18.56 4.68
CA VAL A 280 -21.28 17.43 5.42
C VAL A 280 -22.36 16.36 5.61
N ASP A 281 -21.96 15.11 5.33
CA ASP A 281 -22.76 13.91 5.55
C ASP A 281 -21.88 12.88 6.28
N GLY A 282 -22.21 12.61 7.53
CA GLY A 282 -21.47 11.71 8.42
C GLY A 282 -20.96 12.40 9.68
N PRO A 283 -20.25 11.66 10.54
CA PRO A 283 -19.71 12.17 11.79
C PRO A 283 -18.55 13.15 11.59
N ASP A 284 -18.26 13.93 12.62
CA ASP A 284 -17.05 14.74 12.72
C ASP A 284 -15.81 13.85 12.53
N ALA A 285 -14.81 14.40 11.89
CA ALA A 285 -13.54 13.72 11.63
C ALA A 285 -12.39 14.72 11.70
N SER A 286 -11.24 14.25 12.08
CA SER A 286 -10.03 15.08 12.14
C SER A 286 -8.88 14.33 11.51
N LEU A 287 -8.15 14.99 10.61
CA LEU A 287 -7.05 14.36 9.86
C LEU A 287 -5.93 15.36 9.60
N ARG A 288 -4.72 14.84 9.45
CA ARG A 288 -3.54 15.62 9.11
C ARG A 288 -3.05 15.22 7.73
N LEU A 289 -2.79 16.20 6.86
CA LEU A 289 -2.29 16.01 5.52
C LEU A 289 -1.04 16.84 5.26
N GLY A 290 -0.17 16.35 4.38
CA GLY A 290 0.89 17.21 3.80
C GLY A 290 0.28 18.29 2.92
N SER A 291 0.50 19.57 3.24
CA SER A 291 -0.13 20.70 2.57
C SER A 291 0.14 20.72 1.06
N ALA A 292 1.37 20.42 0.64
CA ALA A 292 1.74 20.38 -0.77
C ALA A 292 1.03 19.27 -1.54
N LEU A 293 0.88 18.08 -0.93
CA LEU A 293 0.18 16.96 -1.54
C LEU A 293 -1.32 17.20 -1.61
N ALA A 294 -1.92 17.70 -0.52
CA ALA A 294 -3.34 18.06 -0.46
C ALA A 294 -3.68 19.09 -1.54
N ARG A 295 -2.89 20.16 -1.66
CA ARG A 295 -3.08 21.17 -2.71
C ARG A 295 -3.03 20.57 -4.10
N ARG A 296 -1.99 19.81 -4.44
CA ARG A 296 -1.85 19.17 -5.76
C ARG A 296 -3.03 18.27 -6.11
N ALA A 297 -3.49 17.46 -5.17
CA ALA A 297 -4.62 16.56 -5.38
C ALA A 297 -5.94 17.35 -5.61
N ILE A 298 -6.17 18.43 -4.86
CA ILE A 298 -7.33 19.30 -5.00
C ILE A 298 -7.23 20.13 -6.30
N GLU A 299 -6.06 20.66 -6.63
CA GLU A 299 -5.79 21.40 -7.89
C GLU A 299 -6.03 20.52 -9.12
N SER A 300 -5.72 19.23 -9.02
CA SER A 300 -5.93 18.26 -10.11
C SER A 300 -7.41 17.93 -10.35
N ALA A 301 -8.29 18.09 -9.35
CA ALA A 301 -9.73 17.89 -9.53
C ALA A 301 -10.34 19.07 -10.29
N LEU A 302 -11.15 18.79 -11.32
CA LEU A 302 -11.80 19.82 -12.12
C LEU A 302 -13.15 20.23 -11.53
N GLY A 303 -13.57 21.47 -11.77
CA GLY A 303 -14.83 22.02 -11.34
C GLY A 303 -14.73 22.92 -10.11
N PRO A 304 -15.83 23.61 -9.77
CA PRO A 304 -15.87 24.55 -8.66
C PRO A 304 -15.92 23.89 -7.29
N GLU A 305 -16.35 22.65 -7.22
CA GLU A 305 -16.49 21.89 -5.97
C GLU A 305 -15.67 20.59 -6.00
N ILE A 306 -15.28 20.15 -4.83
CA ILE A 306 -14.68 18.83 -4.60
C ILE A 306 -15.46 18.05 -3.55
N VAL A 307 -15.30 16.76 -3.58
CA VAL A 307 -15.84 15.83 -2.59
C VAL A 307 -14.66 15.18 -1.86
N LEU A 308 -14.58 15.38 -0.56
CA LEU A 308 -13.72 14.61 0.31
C LEU A 308 -14.52 13.46 0.91
N ARG A 309 -13.95 12.24 0.87
CA ARG A 309 -14.50 11.09 1.58
C ARG A 309 -13.45 10.59 2.56
N ILE A 310 -13.82 10.60 3.82
CA ILE A 310 -12.94 10.36 4.97
C ILE A 310 -13.42 9.09 5.65
N GLY A 311 -12.50 8.23 6.02
CA GLY A 311 -12.72 7.02 6.81
C GLY A 311 -11.97 7.08 8.13
N ALA A 312 -11.40 5.97 8.58
CA ALA A 312 -10.53 5.94 9.75
C ALA A 312 -9.30 6.83 9.57
N GLU A 313 -8.72 7.30 10.68
CA GLU A 313 -7.60 8.25 10.71
C GLU A 313 -6.38 7.83 9.86
N THR A 314 -6.13 6.53 9.77
CA THR A 314 -5.03 5.96 8.96
C THR A 314 -5.43 5.60 7.53
N SER A 315 -6.71 5.78 7.16
CA SER A 315 -7.23 5.42 5.84
C SER A 315 -6.98 6.53 4.83
N PRO A 316 -6.72 6.20 3.56
CA PRO A 316 -6.56 7.21 2.53
C PRO A 316 -7.81 8.10 2.39
N VAL A 317 -7.61 9.40 2.37
CA VAL A 317 -8.66 10.37 2.03
C VAL A 317 -8.89 10.32 0.53
N ARG A 318 -10.16 10.19 0.12
CA ARG A 318 -10.55 10.18 -1.29
C ARG A 318 -10.98 11.57 -1.71
N VAL A 319 -10.32 12.11 -2.72
CA VAL A 319 -10.67 13.40 -3.34
C VAL A 319 -11.26 13.11 -4.71
N ALA A 320 -12.47 13.60 -4.94
CA ALA A 320 -13.19 13.45 -6.18
C ALA A 320 -13.84 14.77 -6.59
N SER A 321 -14.31 14.86 -7.83
CA SER A 321 -15.08 15.99 -8.33
C SER A 321 -16.48 15.52 -8.78
N PRO A 322 -17.56 16.19 -8.37
CA PRO A 322 -18.90 15.93 -8.90
C PRO A 322 -19.00 16.18 -10.42
N TYR A 323 -18.12 17.03 -10.93
CA TYR A 323 -18.08 17.44 -12.35
C TYR A 323 -17.21 16.53 -13.22
N GLN A 324 -16.54 15.54 -12.60
CA GLN A 324 -15.62 14.64 -13.28
C GLN A 324 -15.68 13.22 -12.69
N PRO A 325 -16.72 12.44 -13.02
CA PRO A 325 -17.00 11.16 -12.37
C PRO A 325 -15.86 10.13 -12.47
N GLY A 326 -15.04 10.20 -13.52
CA GLY A 326 -13.92 9.29 -13.73
C GLY A 326 -12.64 9.69 -12.99
N TYR A 327 -12.62 10.76 -12.18
CA TYR A 327 -11.45 11.20 -11.45
C TYR A 327 -11.51 10.82 -9.97
N LEU A 328 -10.42 10.26 -9.46
CA LEU A 328 -10.22 9.95 -8.06
C LEU A 328 -8.74 10.21 -7.66
N ALA A 329 -8.54 10.95 -6.59
CA ALA A 329 -7.24 10.98 -5.93
C ALA A 329 -7.34 10.37 -4.53
N LEU A 330 -6.29 9.67 -4.13
CA LEU A 330 -6.10 9.10 -2.80
C LEU A 330 -4.93 9.81 -2.13
N LEU A 331 -5.14 10.34 -0.94
CA LEU A 331 -4.12 11.00 -0.11
C LEU A 331 -3.90 10.20 1.16
N MET A 332 -2.66 9.85 1.45
CA MET A 332 -2.32 9.24 2.73
C MET A 332 -2.27 10.31 3.82
N PRO A 333 -3.03 10.15 4.91
CA PRO A 333 -2.93 11.01 6.08
C PRO A 333 -1.61 10.78 6.79
N ILE A 334 -1.16 11.80 7.53
CA ILE A 334 0.00 11.73 8.41
C ILE A 334 -0.49 11.30 9.79
N ALA A 335 0.11 10.24 10.35
CA ALA A 335 -0.23 9.79 11.69
C ALA A 335 0.04 10.91 12.72
N ARG A 336 -0.93 11.19 13.57
CA ARG A 336 -0.74 12.08 14.71
C ARG A 336 0.09 11.32 15.75
N THR A 337 1.31 11.78 16.00
CA THR A 337 2.06 11.28 17.16
C THR A 337 1.43 11.90 18.40
N GLU A 338 0.77 11.09 19.22
CA GLU A 338 0.39 11.52 20.57
C GLU A 338 1.69 11.82 21.34
N LEU A 339 1.85 13.06 21.75
CA LEU A 339 2.93 13.54 22.63
C LEU A 339 2.62 13.18 24.08
#